data_51ab890e0753dee903423eae448d96d4
#
_entry.id   51ab890e0753dee903423eae448d96d4
#
_cell.length_a   1.000
_cell.length_b   1.000
_cell.length_c   1.000
_cell.angle_alpha   90.00
_cell.angle_beta   90.00
_cell.angle_gamma   90.00
#
_symmetry.space_group_name_H-M   'P 1'
#
loop_
_entity.id
_entity.type
_entity.pdbx_description
1 polymer ?
#
loop_
_entity_poly.entity_id
_entity_poly.type
_entity_poly.pdbx_seq_one_letter_code
_entity_poly.pdbx_strand_id
1 'polypeptide(L)'
;MSRRTAAALLLAIVSPLTLVACGDDAASPDAGVDAALTCEAPTPLVAGTPATDAVADAPARCGAPAYTWRRDATLGDVVDLGAPTEYAADFLAALLQTQDITLPVAPTYDTASRRVTYQTQDRGELVEATALVAYPTTPVDGELDVLLFLHGTSGFTDGCGVTGGGDTYGLLAAAVASTGYVVVAPDYLGLRGDGVATGFPHPYLVGEPTAIASLDAVRAALRMAPAERGNQCASPRYAVLGGSQGGHAAMWVDRLAPYYARELDLTGVVATVPPSDILAETTRALTQIVNATGNTIAFLGTAPAWYGVTSLSGAFASPWDADLPGILASSCDPGDGIGTPTALSDVFTQPLLDAAAGGTLDQVDPFGCVIAENGLPTTSVPRLATPAASYGILNVFSEQDNLVNTPIERVAYEQLCGDGVPLQYLECAGAGHTDSTLWALSEILSFIQDRFAGVAFTPSCTADAPVTCSGTPAP
;
A
#
# COMPACT_ATOMS: atom_id res chain seq x y z
N MET A 1 15.53 24.90 -14.34
CA MET A 1 16.16 24.44 -13.09
C MET A 1 15.17 23.49 -12.45
N SER A 2 15.48 22.21 -12.51
CA SER A 2 14.60 21.07 -12.19
C SER A 2 14.37 20.95 -10.68
N ARG A 3 13.11 21.00 -10.24
CA ARG A 3 12.71 20.65 -8.86
C ARG A 3 12.55 19.12 -8.76
N ARG A 4 13.66 18.39 -8.83
CA ARG A 4 13.73 16.99 -8.40
C ARG A 4 14.21 16.99 -6.97
N THR A 5 13.36 17.19 -5.96
CA THR A 5 13.81 17.07 -4.55
C THR A 5 12.69 17.38 -3.56
N ALA A 6 11.68 16.53 -3.44
CA ALA A 6 10.94 16.47 -2.17
C ALA A 6 11.21 15.16 -1.42
N ALA A 7 11.63 14.09 -2.11
CA ALA A 7 12.00 12.81 -1.47
C ALA A 7 13.49 12.70 -1.10
N ALA A 8 14.36 13.56 -1.63
CA ALA A 8 15.82 13.48 -1.44
C ALA A 8 16.39 14.45 -0.40
N LEU A 9 15.57 15.29 0.25
CA LEU A 9 16.08 16.33 1.16
C LEU A 9 16.08 15.95 2.64
N LEU A 10 15.70 14.71 2.99
CA LEU A 10 15.78 14.20 4.36
C LEU A 10 17.15 13.61 4.75
N LEU A 11 18.14 13.64 3.86
CA LEU A 11 19.43 12.94 4.06
C LEU A 11 20.60 13.82 4.52
N ALA A 12 20.44 15.03 4.93
CA ALA A 12 21.58 15.94 5.17
C ALA A 12 21.58 16.65 6.51
N ILE A 13 21.20 16.07 7.62
CA ILE A 13 21.62 16.58 8.96
C ILE A 13 21.52 15.42 10.00
N VAL A 14 22.53 14.58 10.08
CA VAL A 14 22.84 13.84 11.31
C VAL A 14 24.34 13.91 11.53
N SER A 15 24.78 14.92 12.25
CA SER A 15 26.09 14.90 12.94
C SER A 15 25.91 14.27 14.32
N PRO A 16 26.83 13.41 14.77
CA PRO A 16 26.65 12.73 16.05
C PRO A 16 26.89 13.70 17.20
N LEU A 17 25.86 13.95 17.99
CA LEU A 17 26.00 14.55 19.32
C LEU A 17 26.34 13.45 20.32
N THR A 18 27.55 13.50 20.87
CA THR A 18 27.98 12.67 21.99
C THR A 18 27.19 13.06 23.25
N LEU A 19 26.37 12.15 23.74
CA LEU A 19 25.73 12.26 25.05
C LEU A 19 26.70 11.87 26.15
N VAL A 20 26.92 12.81 27.05
CA VAL A 20 27.63 12.59 28.35
C VAL A 20 26.62 12.03 29.32
N ALA A 21 26.88 10.84 29.84
CA ALA A 21 26.11 10.23 30.91
C ALA A 21 26.54 10.81 32.26
N CYS A 22 25.60 11.21 33.10
CA CYS A 22 25.79 11.44 34.51
C CYS A 22 24.57 10.99 35.31
N GLY A 23 24.80 10.14 36.30
CA GLY A 23 24.10 10.11 37.57
C GLY A 23 23.23 8.91 37.86
N ASP A 24 23.80 7.97 38.63
CA ASP A 24 23.07 6.95 39.40
C ASP A 24 22.10 7.58 40.39
N ASP A 25 20.85 7.14 40.39
CA ASP A 25 20.02 7.20 41.59
C ASP A 25 19.31 5.87 41.85
N ALA A 26 19.39 5.42 43.07
CA ALA A 26 19.07 4.10 43.57
C ALA A 26 17.58 3.77 43.44
N ALA A 27 17.28 2.65 42.80
CA ALA A 27 15.95 2.05 42.72
C ALA A 27 15.45 1.61 44.08
N SER A 28 14.22 2.01 44.42
CA SER A 28 13.43 1.49 45.52
C SER A 28 12.85 0.12 45.12
N PRO A 29 12.96 -0.94 45.95
CA PRO A 29 12.39 -2.23 45.64
C PRO A 29 10.97 -2.33 46.23
N ASP A 30 9.98 -2.01 45.43
CA ASP A 30 8.60 -2.50 45.60
C ASP A 30 7.77 -2.19 44.31
N ALA A 31 8.09 -2.86 43.21
CA ALA A 31 7.19 -2.97 42.10
C ALA A 31 6.62 -4.41 42.18
N GLY A 32 5.33 -4.52 42.50
CA GLY A 32 4.58 -5.75 42.34
C GLY A 32 4.82 -6.27 40.93
N VAL A 33 4.93 -7.58 40.78
CA VAL A 33 5.01 -8.23 39.47
C VAL A 33 3.73 -7.85 38.74
N ASP A 34 3.80 -6.80 37.90
CA ASP A 34 2.69 -6.46 37.01
C ASP A 34 2.37 -7.69 36.19
N ALA A 35 1.14 -8.17 36.29
CA ALA A 35 0.68 -9.28 35.46
C ALA A 35 0.91 -8.85 34.01
N ALA A 36 1.69 -9.66 33.28
CA ALA A 36 1.97 -9.38 31.85
C ALA A 36 0.66 -9.12 31.12
N LEU A 37 0.57 -7.97 30.46
CA LEU A 37 -0.59 -7.61 29.65
C LEU A 37 -0.78 -8.67 28.57
N THR A 38 -1.97 -9.27 28.52
CA THR A 38 -2.35 -10.25 27.50
C THR A 38 -3.38 -9.63 26.57
N CYS A 39 -3.03 -9.49 25.29
CA CYS A 39 -3.93 -9.02 24.26
C CYS A 39 -4.55 -10.23 23.56
N GLU A 40 -5.84 -10.16 23.24
CA GLU A 40 -6.51 -11.19 22.47
C GLU A 40 -6.29 -10.95 20.98
N ALA A 41 -5.61 -11.88 20.30
CA ALA A 41 -5.46 -11.83 18.87
C ALA A 41 -6.72 -12.39 18.18
N PRO A 42 -7.17 -11.80 17.05
CA PRO A 42 -8.30 -12.30 16.30
C PRO A 42 -8.06 -13.77 15.88
N THR A 43 -9.07 -14.60 16.00
CA THR A 43 -9.01 -15.98 15.49
C THR A 43 -9.15 -15.96 13.97
N PRO A 44 -8.20 -16.53 13.21
CA PRO A 44 -8.30 -16.58 11.75
C PRO A 44 -9.57 -17.30 11.28
N LEU A 45 -10.15 -16.83 10.19
CA LEU A 45 -11.31 -17.45 9.59
C LEU A 45 -10.93 -18.79 8.93
N VAL A 46 -11.36 -19.91 9.52
CA VAL A 46 -11.05 -21.26 9.03
C VAL A 46 -12.02 -21.71 7.94
N ALA A 47 -13.27 -21.28 8.01
CA ALA A 47 -14.33 -21.63 7.05
C ALA A 47 -15.01 -20.37 6.51
N GLY A 48 -15.45 -20.43 5.27
CA GLY A 48 -16.18 -19.35 4.59
C GLY A 48 -17.65 -19.66 4.34
N THR A 49 -18.30 -18.76 3.64
CA THR A 49 -19.59 -18.97 3.00
C THR A 49 -19.37 -19.50 1.57
N PRO A 50 -20.37 -20.06 0.88
CA PRO A 50 -20.21 -20.49 -0.51
C PRO A 50 -19.63 -19.38 -1.43
N ALA A 51 -20.00 -18.10 -1.22
CA ALA A 51 -19.45 -16.99 -2.00
C ALA A 51 -17.96 -16.75 -1.68
N THR A 52 -17.55 -16.79 -0.40
CA THR A 52 -16.15 -16.64 -0.02
C THR A 52 -15.32 -17.86 -0.44
N ASP A 53 -15.88 -19.05 -0.44
CA ASP A 53 -15.19 -20.26 -0.90
C ASP A 53 -15.01 -20.26 -2.40
N ALA A 54 -15.99 -19.77 -3.18
CA ALA A 54 -15.86 -19.64 -4.63
C ALA A 54 -14.75 -18.68 -5.06
N VAL A 55 -14.44 -17.67 -4.25
CA VAL A 55 -13.30 -16.77 -4.47
C VAL A 55 -12.00 -17.40 -3.98
N ALA A 56 -12.02 -18.09 -2.83
CA ALA A 56 -10.86 -18.76 -2.26
C ALA A 56 -10.39 -19.97 -3.08
N ASP A 57 -11.33 -20.66 -3.74
CA ASP A 57 -11.07 -21.74 -4.70
C ASP A 57 -11.02 -21.12 -6.12
N ALA A 58 -10.13 -20.16 -6.31
CA ALA A 58 -10.08 -19.38 -7.53
C ALA A 58 -9.96 -20.27 -8.78
N PRO A 59 -10.84 -20.09 -9.76
CA PRO A 59 -10.68 -20.75 -11.04
C PRO A 59 -9.38 -20.28 -11.70
N ALA A 60 -8.89 -21.03 -12.68
CA ALA A 60 -7.78 -20.58 -13.51
C ALA A 60 -8.13 -19.23 -14.16
N ARG A 61 -7.30 -18.22 -13.93
CA ARG A 61 -7.46 -16.87 -14.47
C ARG A 61 -6.27 -16.53 -15.34
N CYS A 62 -6.50 -15.95 -16.49
CA CYS A 62 -5.45 -15.50 -17.42
C CYS A 62 -4.39 -16.58 -17.70
N GLY A 63 -4.79 -17.87 -17.68
CA GLY A 63 -3.89 -19.00 -17.88
C GLY A 63 -3.20 -19.51 -16.57
N ALA A 64 -3.37 -18.85 -15.44
CA ALA A 64 -2.85 -19.34 -14.18
C ALA A 64 -3.49 -20.66 -13.77
N PRO A 65 -2.75 -21.60 -13.15
CA PRO A 65 -3.35 -22.77 -12.53
C PRO A 65 -4.36 -22.36 -11.45
N ALA A 66 -5.43 -23.17 -11.27
CA ALA A 66 -6.33 -23.00 -10.16
C ALA A 66 -5.59 -23.28 -8.83
N TYR A 67 -5.97 -22.57 -7.78
CA TYR A 67 -5.40 -22.70 -6.44
C TYR A 67 -6.48 -22.45 -5.38
N THR A 68 -6.19 -22.83 -4.13
CA THR A 68 -7.05 -22.55 -2.98
C THR A 68 -6.26 -21.79 -1.92
N TRP A 69 -6.83 -20.70 -1.41
CA TRP A 69 -6.23 -19.98 -0.29
C TRP A 69 -6.16 -20.83 0.98
N ARG A 70 -5.04 -20.74 1.66
CA ARG A 70 -4.97 -21.25 3.02
C ARG A 70 -5.84 -20.43 3.96
N ARG A 71 -6.36 -21.09 4.98
CA ARG A 71 -7.17 -20.49 6.05
C ARG A 71 -6.75 -21.07 7.39
N ASP A 72 -5.44 -21.16 7.62
CA ASP A 72 -4.91 -21.73 8.86
C ASP A 72 -4.41 -20.63 9.82
N ALA A 73 -4.16 -21.07 11.06
CA ALA A 73 -3.77 -20.16 12.13
C ALA A 73 -2.36 -19.58 12.00
N THR A 74 -1.55 -20.05 11.04
CA THR A 74 -0.17 -19.58 10.87
C THR A 74 -0.08 -18.29 10.04
N LEU A 75 -1.16 -17.93 9.32
CA LEU A 75 -1.20 -16.68 8.57
C LEU A 75 -1.12 -15.47 9.52
N GLY A 76 -0.13 -14.63 9.34
CA GLY A 76 0.21 -13.53 10.24
C GLY A 76 1.08 -13.95 11.43
N ASP A 77 1.61 -15.16 11.51
CA ASP A 77 2.59 -15.51 12.55
C ASP A 77 3.87 -14.69 12.39
N VAL A 78 4.34 -14.12 13.48
CA VAL A 78 5.60 -13.39 13.55
C VAL A 78 6.75 -14.39 13.52
N VAL A 79 7.60 -14.28 12.50
CA VAL A 79 8.76 -15.14 12.29
C VAL A 79 10.02 -14.53 12.90
N ASP A 80 10.20 -13.22 12.70
CA ASP A 80 11.37 -12.49 13.21
C ASP A 80 10.99 -11.02 13.50
N LEU A 81 11.67 -10.44 14.49
CA LEU A 81 11.50 -9.05 14.89
C LEU A 81 12.86 -8.35 14.86
N GLY A 82 12.98 -7.32 14.03
CA GLY A 82 14.11 -6.42 14.05
C GLY A 82 14.20 -5.62 15.35
N ALA A 83 15.37 -5.03 15.63
CA ALA A 83 15.51 -4.10 16.75
C ALA A 83 14.60 -2.86 16.53
N PRO A 84 13.99 -2.32 17.59
CA PRO A 84 13.20 -1.09 17.48
C PRO A 84 14.13 0.13 17.28
N THR A 85 13.67 1.10 16.49
CA THR A 85 14.21 2.46 16.41
C THR A 85 13.23 3.38 17.12
N GLU A 86 13.70 4.12 18.12
CA GLU A 86 12.86 4.96 18.98
C GLU A 86 12.86 6.42 18.53
N TYR A 87 11.72 7.09 18.67
CA TYR A 87 11.52 8.49 18.32
C TYR A 87 10.72 9.20 19.40
N ALA A 88 11.27 10.31 19.88
CA ALA A 88 10.58 11.17 20.85
C ALA A 88 9.46 11.98 20.15
N ALA A 89 8.33 12.16 20.82
CA ALA A 89 7.19 12.94 20.29
C ALA A 89 7.58 14.37 19.92
N ASP A 90 8.37 15.05 20.78
CA ASP A 90 8.84 16.40 20.52
C ASP A 90 9.72 16.50 19.27
N PHE A 91 10.55 15.48 19.02
CA PHE A 91 11.36 15.41 17.79
C PHE A 91 10.47 15.27 16.55
N LEU A 92 9.47 14.39 16.61
CA LEU A 92 8.53 14.19 15.51
C LEU A 92 7.71 15.46 15.25
N ALA A 93 7.23 16.14 16.28
CA ALA A 93 6.51 17.40 16.15
C ALA A 93 7.38 18.50 15.52
N ALA A 94 8.63 18.65 15.96
CA ALA A 94 9.57 19.59 15.37
C ALA A 94 9.89 19.28 13.91
N LEU A 95 10.06 18.00 13.57
CA LEU A 95 10.30 17.56 12.19
C LEU A 95 9.13 17.93 11.27
N LEU A 96 7.91 17.58 11.64
CA LEU A 96 6.70 17.92 10.87
C LEU A 96 6.59 19.43 10.64
N GLN A 97 6.87 20.22 11.67
CA GLN A 97 6.87 21.68 11.57
C GLN A 97 7.93 22.20 10.57
N THR A 98 9.12 21.59 10.54
CA THR A 98 10.19 22.01 9.58
C THR A 98 9.83 21.67 8.13
N GLN A 99 8.88 20.75 7.92
CA GLN A 99 8.39 20.33 6.62
C GLN A 99 7.05 20.99 6.25
N ASP A 100 6.56 21.94 7.04
CA ASP A 100 5.25 22.56 6.91
C ASP A 100 4.08 21.54 6.88
N ILE A 101 4.25 20.39 7.54
CA ILE A 101 3.24 19.35 7.65
C ILE A 101 2.42 19.55 8.93
N THR A 102 1.11 19.68 8.77
CA THR A 102 0.17 19.78 9.88
C THR A 102 -0.69 18.53 9.94
N LEU A 103 -0.68 17.83 11.08
CA LEU A 103 -1.59 16.74 11.38
C LEU A 103 -2.82 17.25 12.12
N PRO A 104 -4.02 16.65 11.97
CA PRO A 104 -5.21 17.04 12.74
C PRO A 104 -5.05 16.80 14.25
N VAL A 105 -4.20 15.83 14.62
CA VAL A 105 -3.74 15.60 15.99
C VAL A 105 -2.23 15.72 16.00
N ALA A 106 -1.68 16.55 16.90
CA ALA A 106 -0.23 16.68 17.02
C ALA A 106 0.42 15.39 17.57
N PRO A 107 1.67 15.07 17.19
CA PRO A 107 2.45 14.03 17.84
C PRO A 107 2.43 14.19 19.36
N THR A 108 2.00 13.16 20.05
CA THR A 108 1.77 13.20 21.52
C THR A 108 2.54 12.10 22.25
N TYR A 109 2.71 10.96 21.58
CA TYR A 109 3.32 9.78 22.17
C TYR A 109 4.73 9.56 21.61
N ASP A 110 5.68 9.23 22.49
CA ASP A 110 6.94 8.64 22.05
C ASP A 110 6.63 7.33 21.35
N THR A 111 7.38 7.02 20.31
CA THR A 111 7.11 5.87 19.44
C THR A 111 8.35 5.04 19.17
N ALA A 112 8.14 3.82 18.72
CA ALA A 112 9.18 3.03 18.10
C ALA A 112 8.67 2.46 16.77
N SER A 113 9.59 2.24 15.83
CA SER A 113 9.35 1.46 14.64
C SER A 113 10.29 0.26 14.58
N ARG A 114 9.81 -0.84 14.03
CA ARG A 114 10.62 -2.04 13.82
C ARG A 114 10.17 -2.83 12.61
N ARG A 115 11.11 -3.55 12.01
CA ARG A 115 10.79 -4.55 10.97
C ARG A 115 10.20 -5.80 11.62
N VAL A 116 9.20 -6.36 10.96
CA VAL A 116 8.56 -7.63 11.29
C VAL A 116 8.63 -8.54 10.07
N THR A 117 9.17 -9.75 10.21
CA THR A 117 9.01 -10.83 9.24
C THR A 117 7.83 -11.70 9.66
N TYR A 118 6.91 -11.97 8.74
CA TYR A 118 5.67 -12.68 9.06
C TYR A 118 5.32 -13.70 7.98
N GLN A 119 4.48 -14.68 8.38
CA GLN A 119 3.92 -15.67 7.46
C GLN A 119 2.73 -15.09 6.70
N THR A 120 2.76 -15.22 5.39
CA THR A 120 1.63 -14.97 4.49
C THR A 120 1.50 -16.09 3.49
N GLN A 121 0.73 -15.90 2.44
CA GLN A 121 0.59 -16.86 1.36
C GLN A 121 0.63 -16.21 -0.02
N ASP A 122 1.10 -16.99 -0.98
CA ASP A 122 0.90 -16.75 -2.40
C ASP A 122 0.21 -17.98 -3.01
N ARG A 123 -1.00 -17.79 -3.52
CA ARG A 123 -1.78 -18.86 -4.19
C ARG A 123 -1.85 -20.18 -3.39
N GLY A 124 -2.06 -20.07 -2.08
CA GLY A 124 -2.18 -21.22 -1.15
C GLY A 124 -0.85 -21.77 -0.64
N GLU A 125 0.29 -21.31 -1.12
CA GLU A 125 1.61 -21.68 -0.61
C GLU A 125 2.07 -20.66 0.45
N LEU A 126 2.56 -21.15 1.60
CA LEU A 126 3.10 -20.27 2.65
C LEU A 126 4.40 -19.64 2.18
N VAL A 127 4.48 -18.34 2.36
CA VAL A 127 5.68 -17.54 2.08
C VAL A 127 5.91 -16.54 3.22
N GLU A 128 7.15 -16.08 3.35
CA GLU A 128 7.48 -15.01 4.30
C GLU A 128 7.46 -13.66 3.60
N ALA A 129 6.91 -12.65 4.29
CA ALA A 129 6.97 -11.27 3.89
C ALA A 129 7.49 -10.39 5.04
N THR A 130 7.85 -9.17 4.74
CA THR A 130 8.30 -8.19 5.73
C THR A 130 7.39 -6.98 5.77
N ALA A 131 7.28 -6.37 6.94
CA ALA A 131 6.57 -5.12 7.16
C ALA A 131 7.32 -4.26 8.17
N LEU A 132 7.12 -2.96 8.08
CA LEU A 132 7.46 -2.02 9.13
C LEU A 132 6.25 -1.86 10.05
N VAL A 133 6.45 -1.96 11.37
CA VAL A 133 5.42 -1.71 12.37
C VAL A 133 5.89 -0.61 13.30
N ALA A 134 5.12 0.47 13.39
CA ALA A 134 5.37 1.57 14.32
C ALA A 134 4.24 1.66 15.35
N TYR A 135 4.58 2.00 16.59
CA TYR A 135 3.65 1.99 17.71
C TYR A 135 4.09 2.99 18.82
N PRO A 136 3.16 3.52 19.63
CA PRO A 136 3.48 4.28 20.83
C PRO A 136 4.26 3.45 21.85
N THR A 137 5.27 4.05 22.47
CA THR A 137 6.03 3.47 23.59
C THR A 137 5.62 4.05 24.95
N THR A 138 4.96 5.19 24.95
CA THR A 138 4.27 5.74 26.12
C THR A 138 2.84 5.21 26.21
N PRO A 139 2.31 4.96 27.41
CA PRO A 139 0.97 4.40 27.58
C PRO A 139 -0.13 5.22 26.88
N VAL A 140 -1.01 4.55 26.18
CA VAL A 140 -2.23 5.07 25.56
C VAL A 140 -3.43 4.39 26.22
N ASP A 141 -4.49 5.12 26.48
CA ASP A 141 -5.70 4.54 27.08
C ASP A 141 -6.43 3.63 26.06
N GLY A 142 -6.71 2.39 26.47
CA GLY A 142 -7.44 1.42 25.66
C GLY A 142 -6.58 0.64 24.67
N GLU A 143 -7.22 0.05 23.68
CA GLU A 143 -6.56 -0.63 22.56
C GLU A 143 -6.27 0.34 21.42
N LEU A 144 -5.15 0.14 20.74
CA LEU A 144 -4.76 0.96 19.60
C LEU A 144 -5.41 0.45 18.32
N ASP A 145 -6.10 1.33 17.60
CA ASP A 145 -6.54 1.04 16.24
C ASP A 145 -5.34 0.93 15.28
N VAL A 146 -5.48 0.14 14.22
CA VAL A 146 -4.40 -0.12 13.27
C VAL A 146 -4.58 0.72 12.00
N LEU A 147 -3.54 1.42 11.58
CA LEU A 147 -3.47 2.06 10.26
C LEU A 147 -2.55 1.25 9.36
N LEU A 148 -3.14 0.60 8.35
CA LEU A 148 -2.42 -0.08 7.28
C LEU A 148 -2.00 0.94 6.23
N PHE A 149 -0.70 1.20 6.13
CA PHE A 149 -0.12 2.13 5.16
C PHE A 149 0.47 1.37 3.98
N LEU A 150 -0.05 1.62 2.78
CA LEU A 150 0.34 0.97 1.54
C LEU A 150 1.13 1.96 0.67
N HIS A 151 2.43 1.66 0.49
CA HIS A 151 3.35 2.55 -0.20
C HIS A 151 3.15 2.55 -1.72
N GLY A 152 3.56 3.63 -2.37
CA GLY A 152 3.63 3.73 -3.83
C GLY A 152 4.75 2.88 -4.43
N THR A 153 4.94 2.96 -5.74
CA THR A 153 5.98 2.20 -6.44
C THR A 153 7.37 2.49 -5.87
N SER A 154 8.06 1.44 -5.42
CA SER A 154 9.40 1.51 -4.81
C SER A 154 10.42 0.65 -5.53
N GLY A 155 10.02 -0.12 -6.53
CA GLY A 155 10.84 -1.04 -7.30
C GLY A 155 10.11 -2.33 -7.63
N PHE A 156 10.83 -3.32 -8.17
CA PHE A 156 10.23 -4.54 -8.72
C PHE A 156 10.93 -5.82 -8.26
N THR A 157 11.84 -5.73 -7.30
CA THR A 157 12.67 -6.84 -6.80
C THR A 157 12.90 -6.71 -5.30
N ASP A 158 13.36 -7.78 -4.67
CA ASP A 158 13.80 -7.78 -3.28
C ASP A 158 14.85 -6.67 -3.03
N GLY A 159 14.81 -6.10 -1.86
CA GLY A 159 15.61 -4.93 -1.46
C GLY A 159 14.91 -3.59 -1.67
N CYS A 160 13.78 -3.56 -2.38
CA CYS A 160 13.09 -2.32 -2.76
C CYS A 160 11.90 -1.96 -1.86
N GLY A 161 11.58 -2.78 -0.86
CA GLY A 161 10.49 -2.51 0.07
C GLY A 161 10.80 -1.40 1.08
N VAL A 162 9.79 -0.98 1.81
CA VAL A 162 9.89 0.09 2.82
C VAL A 162 10.83 -0.26 3.98
N THR A 163 10.98 -1.55 4.29
CA THR A 163 11.90 -2.02 5.34
C THR A 163 13.37 -1.95 4.92
N GLY A 164 13.68 -1.84 3.62
CA GLY A 164 15.03 -1.66 3.07
C GLY A 164 15.41 -0.20 2.80
N GLY A 165 14.46 0.73 2.85
CA GLY A 165 14.61 2.13 2.48
C GLY A 165 15.27 3.03 3.54
N GLY A 166 15.97 2.47 4.52
CA GLY A 166 16.54 3.22 5.64
C GLY A 166 15.48 3.75 6.60
N ASP A 167 15.82 4.78 7.41
CA ASP A 167 14.95 5.27 8.49
C ASP A 167 13.75 6.11 8.01
N THR A 168 13.66 6.46 6.71
CA THR A 168 12.65 7.42 6.22
C THR A 168 11.22 6.93 6.41
N TYR A 169 10.93 5.70 6.01
CA TYR A 169 9.58 5.13 6.19
C TYR A 169 9.28 4.87 7.66
N GLY A 170 10.29 4.45 8.45
CA GLY A 170 10.19 4.31 9.89
C GLY A 170 9.80 5.61 10.58
N LEU A 171 10.40 6.71 10.16
CA LEU A 171 10.13 8.04 10.67
C LEU A 171 8.71 8.52 10.34
N LEU A 172 8.26 8.32 9.09
CA LEU A 172 6.89 8.67 8.68
C LEU A 172 5.85 7.84 9.44
N ALA A 173 6.08 6.53 9.55
CA ALA A 173 5.20 5.63 10.31
C ALA A 173 5.17 6.01 11.79
N ALA A 174 6.33 6.36 12.39
CA ALA A 174 6.43 6.80 13.76
C ALA A 174 5.70 8.13 14.02
N ALA A 175 5.77 9.08 13.07
CA ALA A 175 5.06 10.35 13.17
C ALA A 175 3.53 10.16 13.23
N VAL A 176 3.01 9.25 12.41
CA VAL A 176 1.58 8.91 12.46
C VAL A 176 1.25 8.09 13.72
N ALA A 177 2.08 7.11 14.08
CA ALA A 177 1.89 6.31 15.31
C ALA A 177 1.89 7.18 16.57
N SER A 178 2.66 8.29 16.58
CA SER A 178 2.70 9.26 17.67
C SER A 178 1.37 9.98 17.91
N THR A 179 0.38 9.81 17.03
CA THR A 179 -0.99 10.29 17.22
C THR A 179 -1.94 9.24 17.84
N GLY A 180 -1.43 8.05 18.19
CA GLY A 180 -2.17 7.02 18.93
C GLY A 180 -2.61 5.81 18.10
N TYR A 181 -1.89 5.45 17.04
CA TYR A 181 -2.15 4.27 16.20
C TYR A 181 -1.01 3.26 16.24
N VAL A 182 -1.31 2.01 15.92
CA VAL A 182 -0.32 1.08 15.38
C VAL A 182 -0.31 1.28 13.87
N VAL A 183 0.84 1.62 13.28
CA VAL A 183 1.02 1.78 11.84
C VAL A 183 1.73 0.56 11.27
N VAL A 184 1.16 -0.04 10.23
CA VAL A 184 1.70 -1.24 9.56
C VAL A 184 1.95 -0.92 8.10
N ALA A 185 3.19 -1.04 7.65
CA ALA A 185 3.58 -0.80 6.26
C ALA A 185 4.27 -2.05 5.67
N PRO A 186 3.56 -2.91 4.92
CA PRO A 186 4.12 -4.10 4.30
C PRO A 186 5.02 -3.76 3.10
N ASP A 187 6.03 -4.60 2.86
CA ASP A 187 6.92 -4.49 1.69
C ASP A 187 6.30 -4.99 0.38
N TYR A 188 5.16 -5.62 0.42
CA TYR A 188 4.57 -6.44 -0.64
C TYR A 188 5.45 -7.65 -1.03
N LEU A 189 4.83 -8.67 -1.64
CA LEU A 189 5.57 -9.84 -2.09
C LEU A 189 6.57 -9.47 -3.20
N GLY A 190 7.79 -10.00 -3.10
CA GLY A 190 8.86 -9.72 -4.05
C GLY A 190 9.59 -8.40 -3.86
N LEU A 191 9.29 -7.64 -2.78
CA LEU A 191 9.99 -6.40 -2.41
C LEU A 191 10.69 -6.48 -1.06
N ARG A 192 10.86 -7.66 -0.48
CA ARG A 192 11.44 -7.85 0.86
C ARG A 192 12.68 -6.98 1.04
N GLY A 193 12.59 -5.99 1.93
CA GLY A 193 13.62 -4.96 2.07
C GLY A 193 14.88 -5.42 2.77
N ASP A 194 14.81 -6.51 3.56
CA ASP A 194 15.93 -7.01 4.35
C ASP A 194 15.84 -8.53 4.49
N GLY A 195 17.00 -9.17 4.73
CA GLY A 195 17.14 -10.61 4.87
C GLY A 195 17.55 -11.31 3.58
N VAL A 196 17.29 -12.61 3.50
CA VAL A 196 17.60 -13.42 2.31
C VAL A 196 16.61 -13.07 1.21
N ALA A 197 17.12 -12.74 0.03
CA ALA A 197 16.28 -12.49 -1.13
C ALA A 197 15.37 -13.69 -1.40
N THR A 198 14.09 -13.42 -1.64
CA THR A 198 13.11 -14.47 -1.92
C THR A 198 13.25 -15.01 -3.33
N GLY A 199 13.79 -14.19 -4.24
CA GLY A 199 13.82 -14.48 -5.68
C GLY A 199 12.44 -14.48 -6.31
N PHE A 200 11.44 -14.00 -5.58
CA PHE A 200 10.06 -13.86 -6.04
C PHE A 200 9.92 -12.54 -6.82
N PRO A 201 9.57 -12.56 -8.11
CA PRO A 201 9.34 -11.31 -8.83
C PRO A 201 8.17 -10.56 -8.22
N HIS A 202 8.32 -9.27 -7.95
CA HIS A 202 7.20 -8.47 -7.46
C HIS A 202 6.07 -8.43 -8.49
N PRO A 203 4.86 -8.93 -8.16
CA PRO A 203 3.72 -8.88 -9.06
C PRO A 203 3.12 -7.46 -9.05
N TYR A 204 3.79 -6.54 -9.73
CA TYR A 204 3.46 -5.12 -9.75
C TYR A 204 2.02 -4.89 -10.21
N LEU A 205 1.24 -4.13 -9.43
CA LEU A 205 -0.19 -3.87 -9.66
C LEU A 205 -1.08 -5.14 -9.77
N VAL A 206 -0.61 -6.29 -9.27
CA VAL A 206 -1.48 -7.45 -9.10
C VAL A 206 -2.18 -7.35 -7.74
N GLY A 207 -3.50 -7.20 -7.77
CA GLY A 207 -4.27 -6.85 -6.57
C GLY A 207 -4.28 -7.93 -5.50
N GLU A 208 -4.44 -9.21 -5.88
CA GLU A 208 -4.61 -10.31 -4.93
C GLU A 208 -3.39 -10.54 -4.01
N PRO A 209 -2.17 -10.79 -4.52
CA PRO A 209 -1.01 -11.05 -3.66
C PRO A 209 -0.68 -9.84 -2.79
N THR A 210 -0.88 -8.62 -3.31
CA THR A 210 -0.63 -7.40 -2.56
C THR A 210 -1.62 -7.24 -1.39
N ALA A 211 -2.91 -7.44 -1.62
CA ALA A 211 -3.93 -7.30 -0.59
C ALA A 211 -3.83 -8.41 0.48
N ILE A 212 -3.59 -9.65 0.07
CA ILE A 212 -3.45 -10.81 0.99
C ILE A 212 -2.25 -10.60 1.93
N ALA A 213 -1.07 -10.30 1.38
CA ALA A 213 0.12 -10.05 2.19
C ALA A 213 -0.08 -8.85 3.13
N SER A 214 -0.78 -7.80 2.69
CA SER A 214 -1.07 -6.63 3.51
C SER A 214 -2.03 -6.94 4.68
N LEU A 215 -3.03 -7.77 4.46
CA LEU A 215 -3.94 -8.23 5.51
C LEU A 215 -3.23 -9.13 6.53
N ASP A 216 -2.31 -9.98 6.08
CA ASP A 216 -1.49 -10.80 6.98
C ASP A 216 -0.47 -9.96 7.77
N ALA A 217 -0.01 -8.83 7.23
CA ALA A 217 0.79 -7.86 7.99
C ALA A 217 0.01 -7.25 9.16
N VAL A 218 -1.29 -6.94 8.98
CA VAL A 218 -2.16 -6.51 10.08
C VAL A 218 -2.28 -7.62 11.14
N ARG A 219 -2.51 -8.88 10.73
CA ARG A 219 -2.52 -10.03 11.65
C ARG A 219 -1.22 -10.13 12.44
N ALA A 220 -0.08 -9.95 11.77
CA ALA A 220 1.23 -10.00 12.41
C ALA A 220 1.39 -8.90 13.47
N ALA A 221 1.00 -7.66 13.16
CA ALA A 221 1.04 -6.58 14.14
C ALA A 221 0.16 -6.86 15.36
N LEU A 222 -1.01 -7.48 15.19
CA LEU A 222 -1.88 -7.89 16.28
C LEU A 222 -1.27 -9.01 17.14
N ARG A 223 -0.45 -9.88 16.54
CA ARG A 223 0.20 -11.03 17.21
C ARG A 223 1.53 -10.72 17.85
N MET A 224 2.11 -9.55 17.60
CA MET A 224 3.26 -9.11 18.39
C MET A 224 2.90 -9.11 19.87
N ALA A 225 3.80 -9.66 20.72
CA ALA A 225 3.57 -9.60 22.16
C ALA A 225 3.50 -8.15 22.65
N PRO A 226 2.69 -7.82 23.68
CA PRO A 226 2.59 -6.46 24.18
C PRO A 226 3.95 -5.84 24.51
N ALA A 227 4.86 -6.60 25.11
CA ALA A 227 6.23 -6.14 25.43
C ALA A 227 7.05 -5.76 24.19
N GLU A 228 6.69 -6.29 23.02
CA GLU A 228 7.33 -5.99 21.75
C GLU A 228 6.68 -4.81 21.02
N ARG A 229 5.55 -4.33 21.54
CA ARG A 229 4.72 -3.25 21.00
C ARG A 229 4.38 -2.23 22.08
N GLY A 230 5.39 -1.71 22.78
CA GLY A 230 5.25 -0.64 23.78
C GLY A 230 4.33 -0.95 24.97
N ASN A 231 4.13 -2.23 25.31
CA ASN A 231 3.18 -2.70 26.33
C ASN A 231 1.73 -2.26 26.07
N GLN A 232 1.33 -2.23 24.79
CA GLN A 232 -0.02 -1.85 24.35
C GLN A 232 -0.73 -3.03 23.67
N CYS A 233 -2.06 -3.08 23.76
CA CYS A 233 -2.88 -3.95 22.92
C CYS A 233 -3.31 -3.20 21.65
N ALA A 234 -3.36 -3.90 20.53
CA ALA A 234 -3.93 -3.40 19.28
C ALA A 234 -5.31 -4.03 19.05
N SER A 235 -6.24 -3.22 18.62
CA SER A 235 -7.59 -3.61 18.22
C SER A 235 -7.57 -4.31 16.85
N PRO A 236 -8.47 -5.27 16.57
CA PRO A 236 -8.65 -5.80 15.22
C PRO A 236 -9.25 -4.78 14.23
N ARG A 237 -9.61 -3.60 14.73
CA ARG A 237 -10.11 -2.50 13.90
C ARG A 237 -8.96 -1.85 13.14
N TYR A 238 -9.13 -1.71 11.84
CA TYR A 238 -8.10 -1.07 11.02
C TYR A 238 -8.71 -0.19 9.93
N ALA A 239 -7.96 0.82 9.53
CA ALA A 239 -8.19 1.61 8.33
C ALA A 239 -7.01 1.48 7.38
N VAL A 240 -7.22 1.75 6.10
CA VAL A 240 -6.19 1.65 5.06
C VAL A 240 -5.91 3.04 4.47
N LEU A 241 -4.65 3.36 4.30
CA LEU A 241 -4.17 4.53 3.54
C LEU A 241 -3.16 4.05 2.52
N GLY A 242 -3.41 4.30 1.24
CA GLY A 242 -2.46 3.96 0.18
C GLY A 242 -2.38 5.02 -0.90
N GLY A 243 -1.18 5.18 -1.50
CA GLY A 243 -0.94 6.14 -2.57
C GLY A 243 -0.40 5.50 -3.85
N SER A 244 -0.85 5.91 -5.03
CA SER A 244 -0.41 5.39 -6.31
C SER A 244 -0.59 3.87 -6.40
N GLN A 245 0.47 3.06 -6.57
CA GLN A 245 0.40 1.60 -6.43
C GLN A 245 -0.29 1.20 -5.11
N GLY A 246 0.03 1.88 -4.00
CA GLY A 246 -0.61 1.64 -2.71
C GLY A 246 -2.08 2.04 -2.69
N GLY A 247 -2.48 3.05 -3.45
CA GLY A 247 -3.89 3.43 -3.63
C GLY A 247 -4.69 2.33 -4.36
N HIS A 248 -4.12 1.76 -5.40
CA HIS A 248 -4.66 0.56 -6.06
C HIS A 248 -4.74 -0.62 -5.08
N ALA A 249 -3.67 -0.87 -4.32
CA ALA A 249 -3.64 -1.91 -3.30
C ALA A 249 -4.69 -1.71 -2.21
N ALA A 250 -4.92 -0.46 -1.77
CA ALA A 250 -5.94 -0.12 -0.76
C ALA A 250 -7.36 -0.49 -1.23
N MET A 251 -7.67 -0.22 -2.48
CA MET A 251 -8.95 -0.62 -3.08
C MET A 251 -9.08 -2.14 -3.26
N TRP A 252 -7.97 -2.85 -3.48
CA TRP A 252 -7.97 -4.31 -3.49
C TRP A 252 -8.07 -4.91 -2.09
N VAL A 253 -7.52 -4.25 -1.05
CA VAL A 253 -7.76 -4.64 0.35
C VAL A 253 -9.26 -4.50 0.69
N ASP A 254 -9.92 -3.39 0.32
CA ASP A 254 -11.37 -3.26 0.45
C ASP A 254 -12.13 -4.43 -0.17
N ARG A 255 -11.75 -4.80 -1.38
CA ARG A 255 -12.42 -5.86 -2.13
C ARG A 255 -12.21 -7.24 -1.54
N LEU A 256 -10.99 -7.55 -1.06
CA LEU A 256 -10.61 -8.89 -0.62
C LEU A 256 -10.79 -9.14 0.87
N ALA A 257 -10.77 -8.11 1.72
CA ALA A 257 -10.94 -8.26 3.16
C ALA A 257 -12.19 -9.07 3.55
N PRO A 258 -13.38 -8.84 2.96
CA PRO A 258 -14.59 -9.61 3.28
C PRO A 258 -14.51 -11.11 2.93
N TYR A 259 -13.57 -11.50 2.06
CA TYR A 259 -13.34 -12.89 1.68
C TYR A 259 -12.22 -13.53 2.50
N TYR A 260 -11.17 -12.77 2.79
CA TYR A 260 -9.90 -13.30 3.31
C TYR A 260 -9.67 -13.04 4.80
N ALA A 261 -10.10 -11.90 5.32
CA ALA A 261 -9.76 -11.45 6.69
C ALA A 261 -10.99 -10.92 7.43
N ARG A 262 -12.07 -11.71 7.47
CA ARG A 262 -13.36 -11.34 8.06
C ARG A 262 -13.33 -11.17 9.58
N GLU A 263 -12.30 -11.69 10.25
CA GLU A 263 -12.04 -11.50 11.66
C GLU A 263 -11.42 -10.11 11.98
N LEU A 264 -10.94 -9.41 10.95
CA LEU A 264 -10.47 -8.03 11.06
C LEU A 264 -11.61 -7.08 10.71
N ASP A 265 -11.70 -5.96 11.42
CA ASP A 265 -12.76 -4.96 11.24
C ASP A 265 -12.23 -3.77 10.42
N LEU A 266 -12.45 -3.82 9.10
CA LEU A 266 -12.09 -2.73 8.19
C LEU A 266 -13.07 -1.57 8.36
N THR A 267 -12.60 -0.46 8.92
CA THR A 267 -13.43 0.71 9.23
C THR A 267 -13.50 1.73 8.10
N GLY A 268 -12.48 1.82 7.27
CA GLY A 268 -12.46 2.73 6.12
C GLY A 268 -11.19 2.63 5.29
N VAL A 269 -11.24 3.19 4.08
CA VAL A 269 -10.14 3.17 3.12
C VAL A 269 -9.89 4.56 2.57
N VAL A 270 -8.63 4.93 2.44
CA VAL A 270 -8.19 6.10 1.68
C VAL A 270 -7.28 5.63 0.55
N ALA A 271 -7.64 5.96 -0.68
CA ALA A 271 -6.83 5.71 -1.86
C ALA A 271 -6.47 7.04 -2.51
N THR A 272 -5.18 7.41 -2.49
CA THR A 272 -4.72 8.62 -3.15
C THR A 272 -4.11 8.28 -4.50
N VAL A 273 -4.52 9.00 -5.54
CA VAL A 273 -4.06 8.85 -6.93
C VAL A 273 -3.96 7.38 -7.40
N PRO A 274 -4.98 6.53 -7.13
CA PRO A 274 -4.92 5.13 -7.50
C PRO A 274 -5.03 4.96 -9.02
N PRO A 275 -4.24 4.12 -9.68
CA PRO A 275 -4.53 3.69 -11.05
C PRO A 275 -5.70 2.68 -11.04
N SER A 276 -6.94 3.19 -11.07
CA SER A 276 -8.15 2.38 -10.93
C SER A 276 -8.50 1.64 -12.22
N ASP A 277 -8.46 2.33 -13.36
CA ASP A 277 -8.68 1.72 -14.68
C ASP A 277 -7.34 1.38 -15.35
N ILE A 278 -6.79 0.22 -14.99
CA ILE A 278 -5.52 -0.28 -15.55
C ILE A 278 -5.62 -0.46 -17.08
N LEU A 279 -6.80 -0.80 -17.62
CA LEU A 279 -6.97 -0.97 -19.05
C LEU A 279 -6.87 0.37 -19.80
N ALA A 280 -7.54 1.40 -19.31
CA ALA A 280 -7.50 2.72 -19.91
C ALA A 280 -6.11 3.36 -19.77
N GLU A 281 -5.45 3.23 -18.60
CA GLU A 281 -4.10 3.74 -18.38
C GLU A 281 -3.06 3.02 -19.26
N THR A 282 -3.15 1.69 -19.39
CA THR A 282 -2.28 0.92 -20.26
C THR A 282 -2.53 1.28 -21.73
N THR A 283 -3.79 1.42 -22.15
CA THR A 283 -4.15 1.85 -23.51
C THR A 283 -3.56 3.22 -23.83
N ARG A 284 -3.64 4.18 -22.90
CA ARG A 284 -3.03 5.49 -23.04
C ARG A 284 -1.52 5.40 -23.25
N ALA A 285 -0.83 4.61 -22.43
CA ALA A 285 0.63 4.47 -22.50
C ALA A 285 1.12 3.67 -23.72
N LEU A 286 0.27 2.82 -24.33
CA LEU A 286 0.55 2.07 -25.56
C LEU A 286 0.15 2.83 -26.84
N THR A 287 -0.57 3.95 -26.72
CA THR A 287 -0.95 4.79 -27.88
C THR A 287 -0.11 6.05 -28.00
N GLN A 288 0.51 6.48 -26.91
CA GLN A 288 1.40 7.65 -26.88
C GLN A 288 2.43 7.52 -25.75
N ILE A 289 3.61 8.09 -25.94
CA ILE A 289 4.63 8.16 -24.88
C ILE A 289 4.16 9.16 -23.83
N VAL A 290 3.97 8.68 -22.59
CA VAL A 290 3.51 9.45 -21.43
C VAL A 290 4.38 9.15 -20.21
N ASN A 291 4.19 9.90 -19.13
CA ASN A 291 4.94 9.65 -17.88
C ASN A 291 4.75 8.22 -17.35
N ALA A 292 3.57 7.61 -17.57
CA ALA A 292 3.26 6.25 -17.16
C ALA A 292 3.87 5.15 -18.08
N THR A 293 4.53 5.50 -19.20
CA THR A 293 5.07 4.49 -20.11
C THR A 293 6.05 3.53 -19.41
N GLY A 294 6.92 4.05 -18.54
CA GLY A 294 7.85 3.22 -17.75
C GLY A 294 7.12 2.28 -16.78
N ASN A 295 6.08 2.76 -16.10
CA ASN A 295 5.25 1.94 -15.21
C ASN A 295 4.48 0.87 -15.99
N THR A 296 4.01 1.18 -17.19
CA THR A 296 3.34 0.20 -18.08
C THR A 296 4.31 -0.88 -18.54
N ILE A 297 5.56 -0.52 -18.88
CA ILE A 297 6.62 -1.49 -19.18
C ILE A 297 6.84 -2.41 -17.98
N ALA A 298 6.99 -1.86 -16.79
CA ALA A 298 7.18 -2.65 -15.57
C ALA A 298 5.99 -3.56 -15.25
N PHE A 299 4.76 -3.06 -15.38
CA PHE A 299 3.54 -3.84 -15.16
C PHE A 299 3.45 -5.02 -16.12
N LEU A 300 3.57 -4.77 -17.43
CA LEU A 300 3.54 -5.84 -18.44
C LEU A 300 4.76 -6.77 -18.37
N GLY A 301 5.86 -6.33 -17.74
CA GLY A 301 7.06 -7.12 -17.52
C GLY A 301 7.01 -8.02 -16.29
N THR A 302 6.21 -7.71 -15.27
CA THR A 302 6.20 -8.43 -13.99
C THR A 302 4.87 -9.14 -13.71
N ALA A 303 3.73 -8.46 -13.87
CA ALA A 303 2.42 -9.01 -13.53
C ALA A 303 2.09 -10.32 -14.26
N PRO A 304 2.38 -10.50 -15.57
CA PRO A 304 2.06 -11.75 -16.27
C PRO A 304 2.73 -12.99 -15.67
N ALA A 305 3.92 -12.85 -15.08
CA ALA A 305 4.64 -13.96 -14.44
C ALA A 305 3.85 -14.56 -13.26
N TRP A 306 3.11 -13.75 -12.51
CA TRP A 306 2.24 -14.22 -11.43
C TRP A 306 1.12 -15.13 -11.95
N TYR A 307 0.65 -14.89 -13.18
CA TYR A 307 -0.34 -15.71 -13.86
C TYR A 307 0.26 -16.92 -14.61
N GLY A 308 1.58 -17.16 -14.47
CA GLY A 308 2.26 -18.28 -15.08
C GLY A 308 2.70 -18.01 -16.53
N VAL A 309 2.63 -16.78 -17.00
CA VAL A 309 3.14 -16.39 -18.32
C VAL A 309 4.67 -16.36 -18.27
N THR A 310 5.30 -17.21 -19.07
CA THR A 310 6.77 -17.39 -19.09
C THR A 310 7.47 -16.65 -20.23
N SER A 311 6.72 -16.10 -21.18
CA SER A 311 7.27 -15.36 -22.33
C SER A 311 6.64 -13.98 -22.44
N LEU A 312 7.47 -12.97 -22.55
CA LEU A 312 7.07 -11.59 -22.76
C LEU A 312 6.99 -11.21 -24.26
N SER A 313 7.32 -12.11 -25.20
CA SER A 313 7.40 -11.84 -26.64
C SER A 313 6.05 -11.45 -27.28
N GLY A 314 4.92 -11.70 -26.61
CA GLY A 314 3.61 -11.22 -27.05
C GLY A 314 3.40 -9.72 -26.81
N ALA A 315 4.07 -9.15 -25.81
CA ALA A 315 3.98 -7.73 -25.47
C ALA A 315 5.23 -6.94 -25.92
N PHE A 316 6.43 -7.51 -25.79
CA PHE A 316 7.68 -6.80 -25.98
C PHE A 316 8.43 -7.24 -27.23
N ALA A 317 8.96 -6.27 -27.96
CA ALA A 317 9.88 -6.51 -29.08
C ALA A 317 11.26 -6.93 -28.56
N SER A 318 12.00 -7.73 -29.37
CA SER A 318 13.39 -8.08 -29.05
C SER A 318 14.28 -6.82 -29.10
N PRO A 319 15.24 -6.63 -28.15
CA PRO A 319 15.65 -7.58 -27.10
C PRO A 319 14.86 -7.45 -25.78
N TRP A 320 13.89 -6.54 -25.68
CA TRP A 320 13.17 -6.24 -24.43
C TRP A 320 12.48 -7.48 -23.83
N ASP A 321 11.93 -8.36 -24.65
CA ASP A 321 11.28 -9.59 -24.20
C ASP A 321 12.20 -10.52 -23.39
N ALA A 322 13.51 -10.47 -23.65
CA ALA A 322 14.52 -11.24 -22.92
C ALA A 322 15.20 -10.45 -21.82
N ASP A 323 15.48 -9.16 -22.01
CA ASP A 323 16.32 -8.36 -21.15
C ASP A 323 15.55 -7.72 -19.97
N LEU A 324 14.24 -7.47 -20.14
CA LEU A 324 13.41 -6.72 -19.20
C LEU A 324 13.40 -7.31 -17.78
N PRO A 325 13.31 -8.63 -17.55
CA PRO A 325 13.38 -9.17 -16.18
C PRO A 325 14.69 -8.83 -15.47
N GLY A 326 15.81 -8.84 -16.18
CA GLY A 326 17.12 -8.43 -15.66
C GLY A 326 17.20 -6.92 -15.35
N ILE A 327 16.62 -6.10 -16.22
CA ILE A 327 16.53 -4.65 -16.02
C ILE A 327 15.74 -4.32 -14.75
N LEU A 328 14.56 -4.91 -14.60
CA LEU A 328 13.68 -4.66 -13.43
C LEU A 328 14.29 -5.19 -12.11
N ALA A 329 15.14 -6.21 -12.18
CA ALA A 329 15.85 -6.76 -11.02
C ALA A 329 17.13 -5.98 -10.64
N SER A 330 17.56 -5.00 -11.44
CA SER A 330 18.86 -4.35 -11.28
C SER A 330 18.85 -3.11 -10.37
N SER A 331 17.70 -2.48 -10.16
CA SER A 331 17.55 -1.24 -9.39
C SER A 331 16.16 -1.12 -8.77
N CYS A 332 16.10 -0.37 -7.66
CA CYS A 332 14.82 0.02 -7.06
C CYS A 332 14.22 1.28 -7.71
N ASP A 333 14.97 2.02 -8.51
CA ASP A 333 14.41 3.16 -9.24
C ASP A 333 13.67 2.65 -10.49
N PRO A 334 12.34 2.84 -10.57
CA PRO A 334 11.57 2.41 -11.74
C PRO A 334 12.04 3.02 -13.07
N GLY A 335 12.73 4.16 -13.02
CA GLY A 335 13.30 4.83 -14.20
C GLY A 335 14.64 4.27 -14.66
N ASP A 336 15.37 3.57 -13.76
CA ASP A 336 16.69 3.01 -14.07
C ASP A 336 16.57 1.83 -15.04
N GLY A 337 17.35 1.87 -16.09
CA GLY A 337 17.42 0.81 -17.10
C GLY A 337 16.24 0.77 -18.09
N ILE A 338 15.03 1.20 -17.70
CA ILE A 338 13.89 1.31 -18.62
C ILE A 338 14.09 2.54 -19.52
N GLY A 339 14.44 3.69 -18.94
CA GLY A 339 14.54 4.95 -19.64
C GLY A 339 13.21 5.42 -20.24
N THR A 340 13.28 6.43 -21.12
CA THR A 340 12.13 6.87 -21.90
C THR A 340 12.36 6.46 -23.36
N PRO A 341 11.52 5.57 -23.94
CA PRO A 341 11.68 5.16 -25.33
C PRO A 341 11.48 6.35 -26.27
N THR A 342 12.12 6.31 -27.43
CA THR A 342 11.92 7.32 -28.49
C THR A 342 10.71 7.01 -29.36
N ALA A 343 10.37 5.75 -29.49
CA ALA A 343 9.11 5.28 -30.09
C ALA A 343 8.59 4.06 -29.30
N LEU A 344 7.28 3.91 -29.21
CA LEU A 344 6.67 2.76 -28.54
C LEU A 344 7.04 1.43 -29.21
N SER A 345 7.22 1.44 -30.55
CA SER A 345 7.65 0.28 -31.34
C SER A 345 9.10 -0.16 -31.06
N ASP A 346 9.90 0.66 -30.35
CA ASP A 346 11.24 0.25 -29.90
C ASP A 346 11.16 -0.74 -28.72
N VAL A 347 10.02 -0.76 -28.01
CA VAL A 347 9.81 -1.56 -26.81
C VAL A 347 8.72 -2.60 -27.00
N PHE A 348 7.58 -2.21 -27.57
CA PHE A 348 6.39 -3.06 -27.65
C PHE A 348 6.22 -3.67 -29.04
N THR A 349 5.57 -4.83 -29.09
CA THR A 349 5.24 -5.46 -30.36
C THR A 349 4.17 -4.67 -31.12
N GLN A 350 4.24 -4.66 -32.46
CA GLN A 350 3.24 -3.98 -33.28
C GLN A 350 1.81 -4.51 -33.05
N PRO A 351 1.58 -5.84 -32.92
CA PRO A 351 0.23 -6.35 -32.62
C PRO A 351 -0.37 -5.79 -31.32
N LEU A 352 0.44 -5.61 -30.25
CA LEU A 352 -0.03 -5.02 -28.99
C LEU A 352 -0.41 -3.55 -29.17
N LEU A 353 0.43 -2.78 -29.90
CA LEU A 353 0.17 -1.37 -30.19
C LEU A 353 -1.07 -1.20 -31.08
N ASP A 354 -1.25 -2.05 -32.08
CA ASP A 354 -2.43 -2.03 -32.96
C ASP A 354 -3.71 -2.36 -32.17
N ALA A 355 -3.65 -3.33 -31.26
CA ALA A 355 -4.78 -3.68 -30.39
C ALA A 355 -5.15 -2.52 -29.45
N ALA A 356 -4.16 -1.86 -28.86
CA ALA A 356 -4.39 -0.67 -28.02
C ALA A 356 -5.05 0.46 -28.81
N ALA A 357 -4.53 0.76 -30.01
CA ALA A 357 -5.09 1.77 -30.89
C ALA A 357 -6.49 1.40 -31.43
N GLY A 358 -6.75 0.10 -31.58
CA GLY A 358 -8.03 -0.45 -32.06
C GLY A 358 -9.09 -0.64 -30.97
N GLY A 359 -8.76 -0.40 -29.69
CA GLY A 359 -9.69 -0.62 -28.57
C GLY A 359 -9.99 -2.09 -28.29
N THR A 360 -9.06 -3.00 -28.58
CA THR A 360 -9.16 -4.45 -28.39
C THR A 360 -8.02 -5.01 -27.54
N LEU A 361 -7.40 -4.15 -26.71
CA LEU A 361 -6.25 -4.53 -25.87
C LEU A 361 -6.63 -5.66 -24.88
N ASP A 362 -7.84 -5.63 -24.35
CA ASP A 362 -8.43 -6.66 -23.47
C ASP A 362 -8.54 -8.06 -24.13
N GLN A 363 -8.42 -8.13 -25.47
CA GLN A 363 -8.50 -9.38 -26.24
C GLN A 363 -7.12 -9.95 -26.60
N VAL A 364 -6.03 -9.31 -26.19
CA VAL A 364 -4.66 -9.77 -26.45
C VAL A 364 -4.21 -10.73 -25.35
N ASP A 365 -4.55 -12.01 -25.49
CA ASP A 365 -4.16 -13.03 -24.50
C ASP A 365 -2.64 -13.28 -24.50
N PRO A 366 -2.06 -13.51 -23.27
CA PRO A 366 -2.66 -13.42 -21.94
C PRO A 366 -2.67 -12.00 -21.36
N PHE A 367 -2.00 -11.03 -21.98
CA PHE A 367 -1.75 -9.69 -21.45
C PHE A 367 -3.04 -8.90 -21.23
N GLY A 368 -3.97 -8.95 -22.17
CA GLY A 368 -5.27 -8.28 -22.06
C GLY A 368 -6.08 -8.79 -20.87
N CYS A 369 -6.08 -10.10 -20.64
CA CYS A 369 -6.68 -10.70 -19.45
C CYS A 369 -6.01 -10.18 -18.18
N VAL A 370 -4.68 -10.17 -18.10
CA VAL A 370 -3.93 -9.68 -16.94
C VAL A 370 -4.24 -8.20 -16.64
N ILE A 371 -4.31 -7.38 -17.69
CA ILE A 371 -4.66 -5.96 -17.57
C ILE A 371 -6.08 -5.80 -17.00
N ALA A 372 -7.06 -6.49 -17.58
CA ALA A 372 -8.45 -6.39 -17.18
C ALA A 372 -8.70 -6.96 -15.78
N GLU A 373 -8.03 -8.06 -15.42
CA GLU A 373 -8.18 -8.72 -14.13
C GLU A 373 -7.72 -7.83 -12.96
N ASN A 374 -6.72 -6.99 -13.15
CA ASN A 374 -6.15 -6.15 -12.11
C ASN A 374 -6.72 -4.72 -12.07
N GLY A 375 -7.56 -4.35 -13.03
CA GLY A 375 -8.33 -3.11 -12.95
C GLY A 375 -9.43 -3.20 -11.88
N LEU A 376 -9.72 -2.10 -11.20
CA LEU A 376 -10.80 -2.05 -10.20
C LEU A 376 -12.20 -2.27 -10.80
N PRO A 377 -12.47 -1.97 -12.08
CA PRO A 377 -13.74 -2.35 -12.73
C PRO A 377 -13.92 -3.86 -12.96
N THR A 378 -12.90 -4.70 -12.68
CA THR A 378 -13.05 -6.16 -12.84
C THR A 378 -14.21 -6.74 -12.05
N THR A 379 -14.84 -7.76 -12.61
CA THR A 379 -15.97 -8.49 -12.00
C THR A 379 -15.59 -9.89 -11.51
N SER A 380 -14.34 -10.32 -11.70
CA SER A 380 -13.86 -11.66 -11.33
C SER A 380 -13.87 -11.91 -9.81
N VAL A 381 -13.67 -10.85 -9.02
CA VAL A 381 -13.89 -10.83 -7.56
C VAL A 381 -15.01 -9.83 -7.27
N PRO A 382 -16.27 -10.25 -7.14
CA PRO A 382 -17.38 -9.35 -6.86
C PRO A 382 -17.17 -8.63 -5.53
N ARG A 383 -17.41 -7.33 -5.48
CA ARG A 383 -17.39 -6.59 -4.21
C ARG A 383 -18.56 -6.98 -3.34
N LEU A 384 -18.31 -7.36 -2.09
CA LEU A 384 -19.35 -7.57 -1.12
C LEU A 384 -19.73 -6.24 -0.45
N ALA A 385 -21.05 -6.04 -0.22
CA ALA A 385 -21.51 -4.85 0.48
C ALA A 385 -20.96 -4.83 1.90
N THR A 386 -20.49 -3.66 2.35
CA THR A 386 -20.03 -3.45 3.72
C THR A 386 -21.22 -2.99 4.57
N PRO A 387 -21.57 -3.72 5.64
CA PRO A 387 -22.82 -3.47 6.39
C PRO A 387 -22.77 -2.25 7.30
N ALA A 388 -21.59 -1.74 7.67
CA ALA A 388 -21.47 -0.65 8.63
C ALA A 388 -21.84 0.69 7.98
N ALA A 389 -22.78 1.43 8.58
CA ALA A 389 -23.17 2.76 8.12
C ALA A 389 -22.05 3.82 8.23
N SER A 390 -21.01 3.51 9.02
CA SER A 390 -19.82 4.35 9.19
C SER A 390 -18.71 4.02 8.19
N TYR A 391 -18.80 2.90 7.46
CA TYR A 391 -17.79 2.51 6.48
C TYR A 391 -17.84 3.41 5.24
N GLY A 392 -16.68 3.77 4.74
CA GLY A 392 -16.57 4.54 3.49
C GLY A 392 -15.15 4.55 2.94
N ILE A 393 -15.04 4.99 1.70
CA ILE A 393 -13.79 5.10 0.96
C ILE A 393 -13.61 6.55 0.52
N LEU A 394 -12.46 7.15 0.83
CA LEU A 394 -12.06 8.45 0.32
C LEU A 394 -11.07 8.25 -0.82
N ASN A 395 -11.44 8.69 -2.03
CA ASN A 395 -10.53 8.78 -3.15
C ASN A 395 -10.00 10.21 -3.26
N VAL A 396 -8.67 10.36 -3.22
CA VAL A 396 -8.00 11.67 -3.34
C VAL A 396 -7.26 11.72 -4.67
N PHE A 397 -7.54 12.74 -5.47
CA PHE A 397 -6.95 12.94 -6.80
C PHE A 397 -6.11 14.22 -6.85
N SER A 398 -5.26 14.29 -7.85
CA SER A 398 -4.42 15.44 -8.17
C SER A 398 -4.84 16.04 -9.51
N GLU A 399 -5.23 17.33 -9.55
CA GLU A 399 -5.75 17.95 -10.76
C GLU A 399 -4.78 17.85 -11.96
N GLN A 400 -3.47 17.95 -11.70
CA GLN A 400 -2.42 17.97 -12.75
C GLN A 400 -1.64 16.65 -12.81
N ASP A 401 -2.24 15.53 -12.36
CA ASP A 401 -1.60 14.23 -12.45
C ASP A 401 -1.49 13.78 -13.91
N ASN A 402 -0.24 13.59 -14.36
CA ASN A 402 0.09 13.10 -15.69
C ASN A 402 0.71 11.69 -15.65
N LEU A 403 0.92 11.14 -14.45
CA LEU A 403 1.38 9.76 -14.28
C LEU A 403 0.17 8.82 -14.25
N VAL A 404 -0.70 8.98 -13.27
CA VAL A 404 -2.06 8.39 -13.23
C VAL A 404 -3.02 9.48 -13.72
N ASN A 405 -3.62 9.26 -14.88
CA ASN A 405 -4.30 10.34 -15.59
C ASN A 405 -5.64 10.70 -14.94
N THR A 406 -5.74 11.85 -14.29
CA THR A 406 -6.94 12.29 -13.57
C THR A 406 -8.22 12.23 -14.40
N PRO A 407 -8.27 12.62 -15.68
CA PRO A 407 -9.45 12.41 -16.52
C PRO A 407 -9.91 10.95 -16.64
N ILE A 408 -9.00 9.99 -16.72
CA ILE A 408 -9.32 8.55 -16.73
C ILE A 408 -9.89 8.14 -15.37
N GLU A 409 -9.24 8.57 -14.30
CA GLU A 409 -9.62 8.18 -12.94
C GLU A 409 -10.94 8.79 -12.47
N ARG A 410 -11.32 9.98 -12.97
CA ARG A 410 -12.67 10.52 -12.75
C ARG A 410 -13.75 9.61 -13.35
N VAL A 411 -13.54 9.09 -14.55
CA VAL A 411 -14.47 8.14 -15.18
C VAL A 411 -14.53 6.83 -14.39
N ALA A 412 -13.39 6.30 -13.98
CA ALA A 412 -13.33 5.10 -13.14
C ALA A 412 -14.02 5.29 -11.79
N TYR A 413 -13.84 6.44 -11.15
CA TYR A 413 -14.52 6.82 -9.91
C TYR A 413 -16.06 6.79 -10.07
N GLU A 414 -16.58 7.45 -11.11
CA GLU A 414 -18.01 7.50 -11.38
C GLU A 414 -18.58 6.09 -11.68
N GLN A 415 -17.85 5.27 -12.40
CA GLN A 415 -18.22 3.88 -12.67
C GLN A 415 -18.27 3.05 -11.37
N LEU A 416 -17.21 3.04 -10.58
CA LEU A 416 -17.16 2.30 -9.31
C LEU A 416 -18.26 2.75 -8.35
N CYS A 417 -18.55 4.04 -8.30
CA CYS A 417 -19.65 4.56 -7.50
C CYS A 417 -21.01 4.09 -8.04
N GLY A 418 -21.18 4.07 -9.37
CA GLY A 418 -22.37 3.52 -10.03
C GLY A 418 -22.57 2.04 -9.73
N ASP A 419 -21.50 1.28 -9.51
CA ASP A 419 -21.51 -0.12 -9.08
C ASP A 419 -21.75 -0.30 -7.57
N GLY A 420 -22.00 0.80 -6.85
CA GLY A 420 -22.38 0.80 -5.44
C GLY A 420 -21.20 0.80 -4.45
N VAL A 421 -20.00 1.11 -4.90
CA VAL A 421 -18.86 1.34 -4.00
C VAL A 421 -19.09 2.63 -3.23
N PRO A 422 -19.01 2.64 -1.87
CA PRO A 422 -19.32 3.82 -1.06
C PRO A 422 -18.15 4.81 -1.09
N LEU A 423 -18.05 5.62 -2.12
CA LEU A 423 -16.95 6.54 -2.39
C LEU A 423 -17.28 7.98 -1.98
N GLN A 424 -16.24 8.71 -1.59
CA GLN A 424 -16.18 10.15 -1.47
C GLN A 424 -15.02 10.68 -2.31
N TYR A 425 -15.26 11.77 -3.02
CA TYR A 425 -14.29 12.42 -3.90
C TYR A 425 -13.59 13.58 -3.23
N LEU A 426 -12.28 13.69 -3.42
CA LEU A 426 -11.49 14.89 -3.12
C LEU A 426 -10.44 15.06 -4.21
N GLU A 427 -10.37 16.24 -4.84
CA GLU A 427 -9.34 16.56 -5.83
C GLU A 427 -8.61 17.84 -5.42
N CYS A 428 -7.29 17.76 -5.24
CA CYS A 428 -6.47 18.91 -4.86
C CYS A 428 -6.09 19.73 -6.10
N ALA A 429 -6.52 21.00 -6.11
CA ALA A 429 -6.23 21.94 -7.20
C ALA A 429 -4.72 22.19 -7.36
N GLY A 430 -4.23 22.10 -8.59
CA GLY A 430 -2.83 22.32 -8.93
C GLY A 430 -1.86 21.21 -8.53
N ALA A 431 -2.32 20.17 -7.84
CA ALA A 431 -1.49 19.06 -7.37
C ALA A 431 -0.99 18.19 -8.54
N GLY A 432 0.28 17.78 -8.50
CA GLY A 432 0.85 16.71 -9.32
C GLY A 432 0.72 15.36 -8.63
N HIS A 433 1.25 14.27 -9.25
CA HIS A 433 1.02 12.88 -8.82
C HIS A 433 1.24 12.62 -7.32
N THR A 434 2.30 13.14 -6.74
CA THR A 434 2.65 12.89 -5.33
C THR A 434 2.14 13.96 -4.37
N ASP A 435 1.69 15.10 -4.90
CA ASP A 435 1.40 16.27 -4.07
C ASP A 435 0.11 16.09 -3.27
N SER A 436 -0.97 15.55 -3.87
CA SER A 436 -2.27 15.47 -3.21
C SER A 436 -2.26 14.62 -1.94
N THR A 437 -1.44 13.56 -1.88
CA THR A 437 -1.31 12.74 -0.67
C THR A 437 -0.80 13.57 0.50
N LEU A 438 0.17 14.47 0.26
CA LEU A 438 0.70 15.35 1.28
C LEU A 438 -0.22 16.55 1.54
N TRP A 439 -0.75 17.18 0.47
CA TRP A 439 -1.58 18.37 0.61
C TRP A 439 -2.93 18.07 1.28
N ALA A 440 -3.49 16.87 1.07
CA ALA A 440 -4.73 16.44 1.71
C ALA A 440 -4.50 15.63 3.00
N LEU A 441 -3.29 15.63 3.57
CA LEU A 441 -2.98 14.77 4.72
C LEU A 441 -3.90 15.03 5.92
N SER A 442 -4.27 16.28 6.17
CA SER A 442 -5.20 16.63 7.25
C SER A 442 -6.61 16.10 7.00
N GLU A 443 -7.12 16.22 5.77
CA GLU A 443 -8.41 15.67 5.34
C GLU A 443 -8.40 14.14 5.40
N ILE A 444 -7.32 13.52 4.95
CA ILE A 444 -7.11 12.07 4.99
C ILE A 444 -7.17 11.54 6.43
N LEU A 445 -6.39 12.12 7.32
CA LEU A 445 -6.34 11.66 8.71
C LEU A 445 -7.63 11.99 9.46
N SER A 446 -8.29 13.12 9.17
CA SER A 446 -9.60 13.43 9.72
C SER A 446 -10.67 12.42 9.26
N PHE A 447 -10.64 12.03 7.98
CA PHE A 447 -11.51 10.98 7.47
C PHE A 447 -11.29 9.65 8.21
N ILE A 448 -10.02 9.24 8.40
CA ILE A 448 -9.67 8.00 9.12
C ILE A 448 -10.18 8.07 10.57
N GLN A 449 -9.98 9.19 11.27
CA GLN A 449 -10.49 9.41 12.63
C GLN A 449 -12.02 9.28 12.71
N ASP A 450 -12.74 9.84 11.75
CA ASP A 450 -14.21 9.71 11.65
C ASP A 450 -14.64 8.25 11.48
N ARG A 451 -13.88 7.45 10.67
CA ARG A 451 -14.17 6.02 10.50
C ARG A 451 -13.97 5.26 11.80
N PHE A 452 -12.87 5.49 12.51
CA PHE A 452 -12.64 4.90 13.83
C PHE A 452 -13.64 5.38 14.88
N ALA A 453 -14.09 6.62 14.82
CA ALA A 453 -15.13 7.14 15.72
C ALA A 453 -16.54 6.64 15.39
N GLY A 454 -16.73 5.89 14.30
CA GLY A 454 -18.04 5.39 13.88
C GLY A 454 -18.99 6.47 13.36
N VAL A 455 -18.46 7.60 12.91
CA VAL A 455 -19.26 8.68 12.31
C VAL A 455 -19.92 8.16 11.02
N ALA A 456 -21.22 8.37 10.87
CA ALA A 456 -21.96 7.93 9.70
C ALA A 456 -21.34 8.49 8.41
N PHE A 457 -21.18 7.62 7.40
CA PHE A 457 -20.62 7.99 6.10
C PHE A 457 -21.74 8.21 5.08
N THR A 458 -21.60 9.24 4.27
CA THR A 458 -22.50 9.51 3.15
C THR A 458 -21.66 9.52 1.87
N PRO A 459 -21.84 8.53 0.98
CA PRO A 459 -21.13 8.52 -0.29
C PRO A 459 -21.55 9.68 -1.18
N SER A 460 -20.62 10.18 -1.98
CA SER A 460 -20.85 11.18 -3.02
C SER A 460 -20.36 10.61 -4.35
N CYS A 461 -21.27 10.34 -5.27
CA CYS A 461 -20.94 9.78 -6.59
C CYS A 461 -20.70 10.86 -7.65
N THR A 462 -20.27 12.05 -7.24
CA THR A 462 -19.96 13.16 -8.14
C THR A 462 -18.46 13.45 -8.06
N ALA A 463 -17.80 13.49 -9.22
CA ALA A 463 -16.47 14.05 -9.32
C ALA A 463 -16.58 15.57 -9.24
N ASP A 464 -16.39 16.11 -8.04
CA ASP A 464 -16.51 17.54 -7.78
C ASP A 464 -15.31 18.30 -8.38
N ALA A 465 -15.49 19.61 -8.58
CA ALA A 465 -14.39 20.47 -9.05
C ALA A 465 -13.21 20.47 -8.05
N PRO A 466 -11.97 20.60 -8.56
CA PRO A 466 -10.79 20.67 -7.70
C PRO A 466 -10.89 21.78 -6.64
N VAL A 467 -10.42 21.48 -5.43
CA VAL A 467 -10.40 22.43 -4.30
C VAL A 467 -8.98 22.64 -3.78
N THR A 468 -8.74 23.73 -3.09
CA THR A 468 -7.49 23.94 -2.36
C THR A 468 -7.49 23.01 -1.14
N CYS A 469 -6.62 22.00 -1.15
CA CYS A 469 -6.42 21.12 0.00
C CYS A 469 -5.65 21.85 1.12
N SER A 470 -5.86 21.45 2.38
CA SER A 470 -5.37 22.18 3.55
C SER A 470 -3.85 22.35 3.62
N GLY A 471 -3.08 21.40 3.08
CA GLY A 471 -1.62 21.44 3.00
C GLY A 471 -1.08 21.99 1.67
N THR A 472 -1.92 22.60 0.83
CA THR A 472 -1.47 23.24 -0.42
C THR A 472 -0.51 24.39 -0.08
N PRO A 473 0.73 24.40 -0.62
CA PRO A 473 1.66 25.50 -0.37
C PRO A 473 1.08 26.85 -0.77
N ALA A 474 1.35 27.88 0.01
CA ALA A 474 0.99 29.24 -0.36
C ALA A 474 1.66 29.63 -1.70
N PRO A 475 0.99 30.38 -2.60
CA PRO A 475 1.49 30.76 -3.91
C PRO A 475 2.70 31.70 -3.84
#